data_1d5089be023ce63de3d8b0f5e068152f
#
_entry.id   1d5089be023ce63de3d8b0f5e068152f
#
_cell.length_a   1.000
_cell.length_b   1.000
_cell.length_c   1.000
_cell.angle_alpha   90.00
_cell.angle_beta   90.00
_cell.angle_gamma   90.00
#
_symmetry.space_group_name_H-M   'P 1'
#
loop_
_entity.id
_entity.type
_entity.pdbx_description
1 polymer ?
#
loop_
_entity_poly.entity_id
_entity_poly.type
_entity_poly.pdbx_seq_one_letter_code
_entity_poly.pdbx_strand_id
1 'polypeptide(L)'
;MEEQLKKKDRLYFARIIPSVGIYDVCDVIVRTATDNWFVACDKKDKHAYLFSNNELGKTVFASRLEALEKVTEAEKNKRIINEDTYYEEF
;
A
#
# COMPACT_ATOMS: atom_id res chain seq x y z
N MET A 1 -0.82 -23.48 1.64
CA MET A 1 -0.07 -23.19 1.44
C MET A 1 0.09 -22.01 1.06
N GLU A 2 0.49 -21.39 1.42
CA GLU A 2 0.53 -20.27 1.13
C GLU A 2 1.38 -19.97 0.13
N GLU A 3 1.26 -19.02 -0.61
CA GLU A 3 2.10 -18.81 -1.53
C GLU A 3 3.12 -17.91 -1.14
N GLN A 4 4.30 -18.06 -1.48
CA GLN A 4 5.34 -17.19 -1.17
C GLN A 4 5.56 -16.26 -2.30
N LEU A 5 5.90 -15.00 -2.03
CA LEU A 5 6.23 -14.04 -3.06
C LEU A 5 7.48 -14.42 -3.79
N LYS A 6 7.50 -14.14 -5.07
CA LYS A 6 8.64 -14.44 -5.87
C LYS A 6 9.11 -13.21 -6.57
N LYS A 7 10.38 -13.21 -7.00
CA LYS A 7 10.91 -12.17 -7.78
C LYS A 7 10.05 -11.95 -8.99
N LYS A 8 9.79 -10.72 -9.34
CA LYS A 8 9.00 -10.32 -10.49
C LYS A 8 7.49 -10.43 -10.30
N ASP A 9 7.03 -10.84 -9.12
CA ASP A 9 5.61 -10.81 -8.87
C ASP A 9 5.13 -9.37 -8.88
N ARG A 10 3.94 -9.14 -9.43
CA ARG A 10 3.36 -7.81 -9.46
C ARG A 10 2.45 -7.63 -8.29
N LEU A 11 2.58 -6.50 -7.63
CA LEU A 11 1.71 -6.16 -6.52
C LEU A 11 1.26 -4.73 -6.69
N TYR A 12 0.27 -4.32 -5.88
CA TYR A 12 -0.29 -2.98 -5.95
C TYR A 12 -0.22 -2.38 -4.55
N PHE A 13 0.52 -1.31 -4.43
CA PHE A 13 0.75 -0.66 -3.15
C PHE A 13 -0.23 0.49 -3.00
N ALA A 14 -1.11 0.40 -2.00
CA ALA A 14 -2.05 1.47 -1.70
C ALA A 14 -1.30 2.51 -0.88
N ARG A 15 -0.78 3.53 -1.56
CA ARG A 15 0.04 4.53 -0.90
C ARG A 15 -0.86 5.59 -0.32
N ILE A 16 -0.94 5.63 1.00
CA ILE A 16 -1.83 6.53 1.70
C ILE A 16 -0.99 7.36 2.67
N ILE A 17 -0.80 8.62 2.36
CA ILE A 17 -0.02 9.51 3.20
C ILE A 17 -0.87 10.75 3.45
N PRO A 18 -1.71 10.71 4.49
CA PRO A 18 -2.66 11.81 4.71
C PRO A 18 -2.01 13.16 4.94
N SER A 19 -0.84 13.16 5.55
CA SER A 19 -0.20 14.42 5.87
C SER A 19 0.13 15.25 4.64
N VAL A 20 0.31 14.62 3.50
CA VAL A 20 0.59 15.33 2.26
C VAL A 20 -0.50 15.11 1.24
N GLY A 21 -1.59 14.46 1.63
CA GLY A 21 -2.71 14.29 0.71
C GLY A 21 -2.52 13.28 -0.39
N ILE A 22 -1.68 12.28 -0.16
CA ILE A 22 -1.44 11.28 -1.19
C ILE A 22 -2.32 10.07 -0.96
N TYR A 23 -3.15 9.75 -1.94
CA TYR A 23 -4.03 8.60 -1.91
C TYR A 23 -4.03 7.98 -3.29
N ASP A 24 -3.11 7.07 -3.54
CA ASP A 24 -3.05 6.47 -4.86
C ASP A 24 -2.57 5.03 -4.80
N VAL A 25 -2.58 4.37 -5.93
CA VAL A 25 -2.16 2.99 -6.05
C VAL A 25 -0.92 2.97 -6.93
N CYS A 26 0.15 2.35 -6.44
CA CYS A 26 1.38 2.23 -7.20
C CYS A 26 1.57 0.80 -7.63
N ASP A 27 1.88 0.58 -8.88
CA ASP A 27 2.21 -0.75 -9.37
C ASP A 27 3.65 -1.02 -8.99
N VAL A 28 3.90 -2.10 -8.28
CA VAL A 28 5.25 -2.43 -7.85
C VAL A 28 5.57 -3.86 -8.25
N ILE A 29 6.84 -4.14 -8.43
CA ILE A 29 7.30 -5.46 -8.83
C ILE A 29 8.27 -5.96 -7.78
N VAL A 30 8.05 -7.16 -7.29
CA VAL A 30 8.87 -7.75 -6.24
C VAL A 30 10.27 -7.96 -6.78
N ARG A 31 11.26 -7.48 -6.04
CA ARG A 31 12.64 -7.62 -6.41
C ARG A 31 13.30 -8.68 -5.56
N THR A 32 12.99 -8.73 -4.28
CA THR A 32 13.57 -9.68 -3.35
C THR A 32 12.51 -10.04 -2.33
N ALA A 33 12.44 -11.28 -1.95
CA ALA A 33 11.48 -11.71 -0.94
C ALA A 33 12.12 -12.70 0.02
N THR A 34 11.78 -12.58 1.29
CA THR A 34 12.24 -13.51 2.31
C THR A 34 11.03 -13.98 3.09
N ASP A 35 11.25 -14.72 4.14
CA ASP A 35 10.14 -15.21 4.96
C ASP A 35 9.49 -14.09 5.75
N ASN A 36 10.16 -12.99 5.98
CA ASN A 36 9.65 -11.93 6.84
C ASN A 36 9.40 -10.63 6.13
N TRP A 37 10.06 -10.36 5.05
CA TRP A 37 9.92 -9.08 4.37
C TRP A 37 10.19 -9.23 2.88
N PHE A 38 9.85 -8.22 2.13
CA PHE A 38 10.14 -8.21 0.70
C PHE A 38 10.38 -6.77 0.25
N VAL A 39 11.09 -6.64 -0.85
CA VAL A 39 11.36 -5.35 -1.46
C VAL A 39 10.68 -5.34 -2.82
N ALA A 40 9.93 -4.31 -3.10
CA ALA A 40 9.28 -4.16 -4.39
C ALA A 40 9.58 -2.77 -4.93
N CYS A 41 9.75 -2.66 -6.23
CA CYS A 41 10.11 -1.41 -6.87
C CYS A 41 8.94 -0.87 -7.66
N ASP A 42 8.74 0.44 -7.55
CA ASP A 42 7.72 1.10 -8.33
C ASP A 42 8.05 0.98 -9.79
N LYS A 43 7.06 0.64 -10.59
CA LYS A 43 7.28 0.41 -11.99
C LYS A 43 7.63 1.69 -12.72
N LYS A 44 7.12 2.82 -12.27
CA LYS A 44 7.37 4.06 -12.93
C LYS A 44 8.68 4.70 -12.58
N ASP A 45 8.90 4.97 -11.31
CA ASP A 45 10.10 5.71 -10.93
C ASP A 45 11.17 4.84 -10.34
N LYS A 46 10.97 3.53 -10.33
CA LYS A 46 11.94 2.57 -9.83
C LYS A 46 12.29 2.74 -8.36
N HIS A 47 11.47 3.43 -7.64
CA HIS A 47 11.71 3.60 -6.20
C HIS A 47 11.49 2.26 -5.51
N ALA A 48 12.39 1.88 -4.63
CA ALA A 48 12.31 0.60 -3.93
C ALA A 48 11.67 0.79 -2.57
N TYR A 49 10.71 -0.05 -2.26
CA TYR A 49 10.03 -0.01 -0.98
C TYR A 49 10.27 -1.32 -0.24
N LEU A 50 10.50 -1.22 1.05
CA LEU A 50 10.67 -2.40 1.89
C LEU A 50 9.37 -2.62 2.65
N PHE A 51 8.79 -3.80 2.51
CA PHE A 51 7.55 -4.12 3.18
C PHE A 51 7.73 -5.35 4.07
N SER A 52 7.04 -5.34 5.20
CA SER A 52 6.95 -6.55 6.00
C SER A 52 5.92 -7.45 5.34
N ASN A 53 6.06 -8.75 5.47
CA ASN A 53 5.09 -9.67 4.88
C ASN A 53 3.70 -9.46 5.48
N ASN A 54 3.61 -8.87 6.67
CA ASN A 54 2.32 -8.57 7.25
C ASN A 54 1.58 -7.48 6.51
N GLU A 55 2.26 -6.74 5.65
CA GLU A 55 1.60 -5.69 4.87
C GLU A 55 0.77 -6.26 3.73
N LEU A 56 1.00 -7.52 3.38
CA LEU A 56 0.21 -8.12 2.31
C LEU A 56 -1.24 -8.20 2.74
N GLY A 57 -2.13 -7.66 1.95
CA GLY A 57 -3.53 -7.60 2.29
C GLY A 57 -3.90 -6.41 3.16
N LYS A 58 -2.93 -5.59 3.53
CA LYS A 58 -3.21 -4.40 4.32
C LYS A 58 -2.84 -3.13 3.56
N THR A 59 -1.62 -3.04 3.07
CA THR A 59 -1.21 -1.88 2.30
C THR A 59 -0.76 -2.29 0.91
N VAL A 60 -0.35 -3.56 0.74
CA VAL A 60 0.10 -4.07 -0.54
C VAL A 60 -0.80 -5.23 -0.91
N PHE A 61 -1.32 -5.23 -2.12
CA PHE A 61 -2.31 -6.22 -2.52
C PHE A 61 -1.92 -6.89 -3.83
N ALA A 62 -2.41 -8.10 -4.02
CA ALA A 62 -2.20 -8.81 -5.28
C ALA A 62 -3.19 -8.34 -6.34
N SER A 63 -4.27 -7.66 -5.92
CA SER A 63 -5.31 -7.22 -6.82
C SER A 63 -5.36 -5.70 -6.83
N ARG A 64 -5.41 -5.10 -8.00
CA ARG A 64 -5.50 -3.67 -8.12
C ARG A 64 -6.81 -3.16 -7.54
N LEU A 65 -7.88 -3.92 -7.72
CA LEU A 65 -9.16 -3.53 -7.21
C LEU A 65 -9.14 -3.42 -5.70
N GLU A 66 -8.51 -4.36 -5.03
CA GLU A 66 -8.42 -4.31 -3.58
C GLU A 66 -7.63 -3.10 -3.12
N ALA A 67 -6.54 -2.80 -3.80
CA ALA A 67 -5.74 -1.63 -3.45
C ALA A 67 -6.54 -0.35 -3.65
N LEU A 68 -7.32 -0.29 -4.73
CA LEU A 68 -8.15 0.87 -4.99
C LEU A 68 -9.22 1.04 -3.95
N GLU A 69 -9.82 -0.04 -3.51
CA GLU A 69 -10.85 0.01 -2.48
C GLU A 69 -10.27 0.53 -1.18
N LYS A 70 -9.06 0.11 -0.86
CA LYS A 70 -8.41 0.56 0.36
C LYS A 70 -8.13 2.07 0.30
N VAL A 71 -7.68 2.55 -0.83
CA VAL A 71 -7.39 3.97 -1.01
C VAL A 71 -8.68 4.77 -0.93
N THR A 72 -9.73 4.28 -1.56
CA THR A 72 -11.01 4.98 -1.57
C THR A 72 -11.58 5.07 -0.16
N GLU A 73 -11.44 3.99 0.59
CA GLU A 73 -11.93 4.00 1.95
C GLU A 73 -11.14 4.98 2.80
N ALA A 74 -9.84 5.04 2.62
CA ALA A 74 -9.01 5.97 3.39
C ALA A 74 -9.37 7.42 3.07
N GLU A 75 -9.68 7.69 1.83
CA GLU A 75 -10.08 9.03 1.44
C GLU A 75 -11.41 9.42 2.06
N LYS A 76 -12.33 8.50 2.15
CA LYS A 76 -13.60 8.77 2.79
C LYS A 76 -13.40 9.06 4.26
N ASN A 77 -12.57 8.29 4.91
CA ASN A 77 -12.30 8.48 6.33
C ASN A 77 -11.63 9.81 6.58
N LYS A 78 -10.79 10.24 5.65
CA LYS A 78 -10.15 11.52 5.78
C LYS A 78 -11.18 12.62 5.85
N ARG A 79 -12.21 12.55 5.00
CA ARG A 79 -13.23 13.56 5.00
C ARG A 79 -13.96 13.61 6.28
N ILE A 80 -14.32 12.47 6.83
CA ILE A 80 -15.04 12.40 8.06
C ILE A 80 -14.23 12.99 9.19
N ILE A 81 -12.97 12.64 9.26
CA ILE A 81 -12.12 13.16 10.30
C ILE A 81 -11.99 14.67 10.20
N ASN A 82 -11.83 15.18 9.00
CA ASN A 82 -11.68 16.61 8.84
C ASN A 82 -12.91 17.34 9.31
N GLU A 83 -14.05 16.74 9.14
CA GLU A 83 -15.25 17.40 9.53
C GLU A 83 -15.50 17.34 11.00
N ASP A 84 -15.17 16.23 11.62
CA ASP A 84 -15.48 16.05 12.95
C ASP A 84 -14.48 16.33 13.87
N THR A 85 -13.38 16.05 13.71
CA THR A 85 -12.58 16.05 14.73
C THR A 85 -11.39 16.52 14.68
N TYR A 86 -11.01 16.94 13.73
CA TYR A 86 -9.75 17.32 13.73
C TYR A 86 -9.23 17.69 15.02
N TYR A 87 -10.02 17.72 15.91
CA TYR A 87 -9.55 18.11 17.13
C TYR A 87 -8.90 17.04 17.82
N GLU A 88 -9.01 16.03 17.49
CA GLU A 88 -8.42 15.09 18.20
C GLU A 88 -7.19 14.82 17.91
N GLU A 89 -6.83 15.11 17.52
CA GLU A 89 -5.82 14.86 17.37
C GLU A 89 -5.05 15.11 17.90
N PHE A 90 -5.01 15.23 18.24
CA PHE A 90 -4.47 15.31 18.67
C PHE A 90 -4.11 15.26 19.06
#